data_4a0990a867b7710b732818e6137dfd1b
#
_entry.id   4a0990a867b7710b732818e6137dfd1b
#
_cell.length_a   1.000
_cell.length_b   1.000
_cell.length_c   1.000
_cell.angle_alpha   90.00
_cell.angle_beta   90.00
_cell.angle_gamma   90.00
#
_symmetry.space_group_name_H-M   'P 1'
#
loop_
_entity.id
_entity.type
_entity.pdbx_description
1 polymer ?
#
loop_
_entity_poly.entity_id
_entity_poly.type
_entity_poly.pdbx_seq_one_letter_code
_entity_poly.pdbx_strand_id
1 'polypeptide(L)'
;MTEPSEMVSVRYMVDDVEKAVAFYTSFLDFKVLTSFAPAFADVARGNLRLLLSGPTSSAGRPMPDGTKPRPGGWNRIHLIVDDIDAEVSRLRDAGAPFRNDILEGPGGKQILLQDPSGNVVELFQPAAAPVR
;
A
#
# COMPACT_ATOMS: atom_id res chain seq x y z
N MET A 1 -0.35 -13.40 24.02
CA MET A 1 -0.15 -12.93 22.64
C MET A 1 -1.43 -13.12 21.85
N THR A 2 -1.78 -12.13 21.13
CA THR A 2 -3.00 -12.22 20.32
C THR A 2 -2.64 -12.59 18.89
N GLU A 3 -3.09 -13.75 18.47
CA GLU A 3 -3.07 -14.08 17.07
C GLU A 3 -4.02 -13.15 16.37
N PRO A 4 -3.64 -12.52 15.27
CA PRO A 4 -4.64 -11.82 14.48
C PRO A 4 -5.60 -12.89 13.97
N SER A 5 -6.75 -12.99 14.65
CA SER A 5 -7.79 -13.94 14.24
C SER A 5 -8.29 -13.63 12.85
N GLU A 6 -8.08 -12.40 12.41
CA GLU A 6 -8.50 -11.97 11.08
C GLU A 6 -7.43 -11.12 10.44
N MET A 7 -6.96 -11.55 9.28
CA MET A 7 -6.16 -10.71 8.41
C MET A 7 -7.04 -10.23 7.27
N VAL A 8 -6.93 -8.95 6.96
CA VAL A 8 -7.54 -8.39 5.76
C VAL A 8 -6.51 -8.48 4.66
N SER A 9 -6.88 -9.10 3.54
CA SER A 9 -6.01 -9.19 2.38
C SER A 9 -6.54 -8.29 1.27
N VAL A 10 -5.64 -7.53 0.66
CA VAL A 10 -5.93 -6.69 -0.48
C VAL A 10 -4.99 -7.09 -1.59
N ARG A 11 -5.53 -7.27 -2.79
CA ARG A 11 -4.69 -7.59 -3.96
C ARG A 11 -4.40 -6.33 -4.73
N TYR A 12 -3.11 -6.05 -4.90
CA TYR A 12 -2.64 -5.01 -5.79
C TYR A 12 -1.97 -5.67 -6.99
N MET A 13 -2.47 -5.33 -8.18
CA MET A 13 -1.78 -5.73 -9.39
C MET A 13 -0.54 -4.87 -9.53
N VAL A 14 0.58 -5.48 -9.88
CA VAL A 14 1.85 -4.76 -10.04
C VAL A 14 2.53 -5.23 -11.31
N ASP A 15 3.32 -4.35 -11.90
CA ASP A 15 4.07 -4.68 -13.11
C ASP A 15 5.36 -5.46 -12.79
N ASP A 16 5.96 -5.15 -11.65
CA ASP A 16 7.22 -5.75 -11.21
C ASP A 16 7.12 -6.07 -9.72
N VAL A 17 7.02 -7.35 -9.40
CA VAL A 17 6.80 -7.81 -8.03
C VAL A 17 7.99 -7.45 -7.13
N GLU A 18 9.22 -7.57 -7.63
CA GLU A 18 10.39 -7.28 -6.81
C GLU A 18 10.48 -5.79 -6.46
N LYS A 19 10.19 -4.91 -7.41
CA LYS A 19 10.14 -3.47 -7.15
C LYS A 19 9.02 -3.11 -6.18
N ALA A 20 7.87 -3.77 -6.30
CA ALA A 20 6.76 -3.55 -5.37
C ALA A 20 7.15 -3.97 -3.95
N VAL A 21 7.75 -5.14 -3.79
CA VAL A 21 8.22 -5.60 -2.48
C VAL A 21 9.19 -4.58 -1.88
N ALA A 22 10.15 -4.11 -2.67
CA ALA A 22 11.13 -3.13 -2.20
C ALA A 22 10.44 -1.84 -1.73
N PHE A 23 9.44 -1.36 -2.47
CA PHE A 23 8.69 -0.16 -2.09
C PHE A 23 7.99 -0.34 -0.74
N TYR A 24 7.20 -1.39 -0.61
CA TYR A 24 6.39 -1.58 0.60
C TYR A 24 7.24 -1.91 1.83
N THR A 25 8.33 -2.64 1.66
CA THR A 25 9.20 -2.98 2.79
C THR A 25 10.13 -1.82 3.17
N SER A 26 10.61 -1.05 2.21
CA SER A 26 11.55 0.04 2.49
C SER A 26 10.86 1.29 3.00
N PHE A 27 9.69 1.63 2.47
CA PHE A 27 9.02 2.88 2.80
C PHE A 27 7.91 2.73 3.83
N LEU A 28 7.19 1.62 3.84
CA LEU A 28 5.93 1.53 4.56
C LEU A 28 5.90 0.45 5.65
N ASP A 29 7.06 -0.04 6.06
CA ASP A 29 7.20 -1.00 7.17
C ASP A 29 6.43 -2.31 6.99
N PHE A 30 6.18 -2.71 5.75
CA PHE A 30 5.67 -4.04 5.50
C PHE A 30 6.80 -5.07 5.62
N LYS A 31 6.44 -6.29 5.95
CA LYS A 31 7.36 -7.42 6.02
C LYS A 31 6.94 -8.48 5.03
N VAL A 32 7.91 -9.08 4.35
CA VAL A 32 7.63 -10.16 3.41
C VAL A 32 7.16 -11.38 4.18
N LEU A 33 6.02 -11.93 3.78
CA LEU A 33 5.56 -13.22 4.28
C LEU A 33 6.04 -14.34 3.36
N THR A 34 5.80 -14.20 2.05
CA THR A 34 6.17 -15.19 1.04
C THR A 34 6.60 -14.46 -0.22
N SER A 35 7.54 -15.04 -0.96
CA SER A 35 7.90 -14.50 -2.26
C SER A 35 8.05 -15.63 -3.27
N PHE A 36 7.28 -15.50 -4.36
CA PHE A 36 7.39 -16.32 -5.56
C PHE A 36 7.63 -15.39 -6.75
N ALA A 37 8.52 -14.41 -6.56
CA ALA A 37 8.85 -13.48 -7.62
C ALA A 37 9.42 -14.24 -8.82
N PRO A 38 9.15 -13.80 -10.05
CA PRO A 38 8.49 -12.55 -10.42
C PRO A 38 6.96 -12.62 -10.45
N ALA A 39 6.35 -13.76 -10.17
CA ALA A 39 4.90 -13.91 -10.32
C ALA A 39 4.12 -13.26 -9.18
N PHE A 40 4.56 -13.47 -7.94
CA PHE A 40 3.75 -13.14 -6.78
C PHE A 40 4.62 -12.96 -5.54
N ALA A 41 4.20 -12.08 -4.65
CA ALA A 41 4.70 -12.01 -3.27
C ALA A 41 3.59 -11.45 -2.39
N ASP A 42 3.63 -11.76 -1.10
CA ASP A 42 2.77 -11.09 -0.16
C ASP A 42 3.58 -10.47 0.97
N VAL A 43 3.11 -9.33 1.41
CA VAL A 43 3.74 -8.55 2.47
C VAL A 43 2.66 -8.15 3.46
N ALA A 44 3.03 -7.96 4.72
CA ALA A 44 2.08 -7.66 5.77
C ALA A 44 2.55 -6.51 6.65
N ARG A 45 1.59 -5.73 7.10
CA ARG A 45 1.77 -4.69 8.11
C ARG A 45 0.56 -4.77 9.05
N GLY A 46 0.81 -5.12 10.31
CA GLY A 46 -0.30 -5.36 11.24
C GLY A 46 -1.18 -6.50 10.75
N ASN A 47 -2.47 -6.26 10.68
CA ASN A 47 -3.43 -7.25 10.18
C ASN A 47 -3.75 -7.07 8.68
N LEU A 48 -3.05 -6.20 7.99
CA LEU A 48 -3.21 -6.01 6.56
C LEU A 48 -2.17 -6.83 5.80
N ARG A 49 -2.63 -7.61 4.86
CA ARG A 49 -1.78 -8.38 3.96
C ARG A 49 -2.00 -7.90 2.54
N LEU A 50 -0.93 -7.50 1.85
CA LEU A 50 -0.99 -7.14 0.45
C LEU A 50 -0.54 -8.31 -0.41
N LEU A 51 -1.37 -8.68 -1.36
CA LEU A 51 -1.06 -9.70 -2.34
C LEU A 51 -0.55 -8.97 -3.59
N LEU A 52 0.77 -8.96 -3.77
CA LEU A 52 1.41 -8.26 -4.89
C LEU A 52 1.47 -9.22 -6.07
N SER A 53 0.58 -9.03 -7.02
CA SER A 53 0.35 -9.99 -8.10
C SER A 53 0.84 -9.42 -9.43
N GLY A 54 1.88 -10.05 -9.98
CA GLY A 54 2.46 -9.66 -11.24
C GLY A 54 1.71 -10.20 -12.46
N PRO A 55 2.16 -9.83 -13.67
CA PRO A 55 1.49 -10.25 -14.89
C PRO A 55 1.47 -11.76 -15.11
N THR A 56 2.45 -12.47 -14.57
CA THR A 56 2.54 -13.92 -14.74
C THR A 56 1.85 -14.71 -13.63
N SER A 57 1.27 -14.01 -12.65
CA SER A 57 0.52 -14.67 -11.58
C SER A 57 -0.83 -15.15 -12.09
N SER A 58 -1.45 -16.05 -11.32
CA SER A 58 -2.81 -16.50 -11.69
C SER A 58 -3.81 -15.34 -11.64
N ALA A 59 -3.63 -14.39 -10.74
CA ALA A 59 -4.50 -13.20 -10.67
C ALA A 59 -4.27 -12.22 -11.82
N GLY A 60 -3.11 -12.30 -12.48
CA GLY A 60 -2.78 -11.45 -13.62
C GLY A 60 -3.28 -11.97 -14.96
N ARG A 61 -3.93 -13.14 -14.97
CA ARG A 61 -4.42 -13.72 -16.23
C ARG A 61 -5.53 -12.87 -16.83
N PRO A 62 -5.61 -12.82 -18.18
CA PRO A 62 -6.74 -12.17 -18.81
C PRO A 62 -8.07 -12.81 -18.39
N MET A 63 -9.09 -11.98 -18.28
CA MET A 63 -10.45 -12.46 -18.05
C MET A 63 -10.97 -13.19 -19.29
N PRO A 64 -12.04 -13.99 -19.15
CA PRO A 64 -12.61 -14.68 -20.30
C PRO A 64 -12.99 -13.77 -21.46
N ASP A 65 -13.31 -12.49 -21.18
CA ASP A 65 -13.65 -11.51 -22.20
C ASP A 65 -12.42 -10.81 -22.79
N GLY A 66 -11.21 -11.22 -22.40
CA GLY A 66 -9.95 -10.64 -22.88
C GLY A 66 -9.44 -9.44 -22.07
N THR A 67 -10.21 -8.94 -21.12
CA THR A 67 -9.78 -7.83 -20.26
C THR A 67 -8.62 -8.29 -19.37
N LYS A 68 -7.59 -7.47 -19.27
CA LYS A 68 -6.44 -7.78 -18.41
C LYS A 68 -6.49 -6.96 -17.13
N PRO A 69 -6.31 -7.58 -15.96
CA PRO A 69 -6.12 -6.83 -14.73
C PRO A 69 -4.92 -5.93 -14.84
N ARG A 70 -5.04 -4.70 -14.36
CA ARG A 70 -3.98 -3.70 -14.45
C ARG A 70 -3.83 -2.95 -13.12
N PRO A 71 -2.62 -2.49 -12.78
CA PRO A 71 -2.42 -1.65 -11.61
C PRO A 71 -3.01 -0.26 -11.81
N GLY A 72 -3.09 0.49 -10.71
CA GLY A 72 -3.54 1.89 -10.72
C GLY A 72 -4.97 2.05 -10.23
N GLY A 73 -5.59 3.16 -10.60
CA GLY A 73 -6.92 3.51 -10.14
C GLY A 73 -6.88 4.40 -8.91
N TRP A 74 -8.06 4.59 -8.30
CA TRP A 74 -8.20 5.48 -7.14
C TRP A 74 -8.49 4.75 -5.84
N ASN A 75 -8.88 3.49 -5.89
CA ASN A 75 -9.02 2.66 -4.69
C ASN A 75 -7.64 2.43 -4.10
N ARG A 76 -7.56 2.50 -2.77
CA ARG A 76 -6.26 2.44 -2.12
C ARG A 76 -6.35 1.93 -0.71
N ILE A 77 -5.24 1.39 -0.24
CA ILE A 77 -5.11 1.08 1.17
C ILE A 77 -4.89 2.39 1.93
N HIS A 78 -5.36 2.41 3.16
CA HIS A 78 -5.38 3.58 4.04
C HIS A 78 -4.61 3.21 5.30
N LEU A 79 -3.44 3.80 5.48
CA LEU A 79 -2.55 3.49 6.60
C LEU A 79 -2.62 4.62 7.61
N ILE A 80 -2.99 4.28 8.84
CA ILE A 80 -3.05 5.26 9.93
C ILE A 80 -1.64 5.48 10.45
N VAL A 81 -1.27 6.74 10.63
CA VAL A 81 0.00 7.15 11.22
C VAL A 81 -0.25 8.12 12.36
N ASP A 82 0.67 8.16 13.32
CA ASP A 82 0.52 9.02 14.51
C ASP A 82 0.94 10.46 14.23
N ASP A 83 1.96 10.65 13.43
CA ASP A 83 2.52 11.96 13.10
C ASP A 83 2.83 12.00 11.61
N ILE A 84 1.87 12.48 10.84
CA ILE A 84 2.00 12.48 9.38
C ILE A 84 3.09 13.44 8.89
N ASP A 85 3.29 14.54 9.58
CA ASP A 85 4.32 15.50 9.17
C ASP A 85 5.72 14.89 9.30
N ALA A 86 6.00 14.20 10.41
CA ALA A 86 7.26 13.51 10.60
C ALA A 86 7.44 12.37 9.60
N GLU A 87 6.37 11.59 9.37
CA GLU A 87 6.41 10.46 8.46
C GLU A 87 6.68 10.91 7.02
N VAL A 88 6.00 11.98 6.58
CA VAL A 88 6.20 12.52 5.24
C VAL A 88 7.62 13.09 5.09
N SER A 89 8.12 13.77 6.10
CA SER A 89 9.50 14.30 6.06
C SER A 89 10.50 13.17 5.89
N ARG A 90 10.35 12.09 6.67
CA ARG A 90 11.21 10.92 6.59
C ARG A 90 11.14 10.27 5.20
N LEU A 91 9.93 10.11 4.69
CA LEU A 91 9.71 9.46 3.40
C LEU A 91 10.21 10.32 2.24
N ARG A 92 10.04 11.64 2.30
CA ARG A 92 10.58 12.53 1.27
C ARG A 92 12.09 12.47 1.23
N ASP A 93 12.74 12.45 2.39
CA ASP A 93 14.19 12.33 2.47
C ASP A 93 14.67 11.00 1.88
N ALA A 94 13.87 9.96 2.00
CA ALA A 94 14.17 8.65 1.43
C ALA A 94 13.80 8.52 -0.04
N GLY A 95 13.19 9.55 -0.64
CA GLY A 95 12.86 9.55 -2.05
C GLY A 95 11.51 8.93 -2.40
N ALA A 96 10.61 8.78 -1.43
CA ALA A 96 9.29 8.20 -1.71
C ALA A 96 8.47 9.09 -2.64
N PRO A 97 7.75 8.51 -3.61
CA PRO A 97 7.02 9.28 -4.61
C PRO A 97 5.62 9.67 -4.12
N PHE A 98 5.47 10.93 -3.73
CA PHE A 98 4.17 11.47 -3.33
C PHE A 98 3.43 12.09 -4.53
N ARG A 99 2.11 12.00 -4.51
CA ARG A 99 1.26 12.60 -5.53
C ARG A 99 0.86 14.03 -5.20
N ASN A 100 0.87 14.39 -3.93
CA ASN A 100 0.36 15.69 -3.48
C ASN A 100 1.07 16.10 -2.19
N ASP A 101 0.75 17.29 -1.70
CA ASP A 101 1.13 17.72 -0.37
C ASP A 101 0.06 17.29 0.63
N ILE A 102 0.38 17.40 1.92
CA ILE A 102 -0.56 17.04 2.97
C ILE A 102 -1.82 17.90 2.85
N LEU A 103 -2.96 17.24 2.81
CA LEU A 103 -4.27 17.89 2.81
C LEU A 103 -4.88 17.75 4.20
N GLU A 104 -5.46 18.84 4.69
CA GLU A 104 -6.08 18.84 6.00
C GLU A 104 -7.59 19.05 5.84
N GLY A 105 -8.37 18.23 6.55
CA GLY A 105 -9.81 18.33 6.57
C GLY A 105 -10.34 18.06 7.96
N PRO A 106 -11.69 18.05 8.12
CA PRO A 106 -12.30 17.81 9.45
C PRO A 106 -11.93 16.47 10.07
N GLY A 107 -11.71 15.45 9.23
CA GLY A 107 -11.39 14.10 9.72
C GLY A 107 -9.93 13.90 10.05
N GLY A 108 -9.04 14.76 9.59
CA GLY A 108 -7.61 14.61 9.83
C GLY A 108 -6.77 15.10 8.67
N LYS A 109 -5.56 14.58 8.57
CA LYS A 109 -4.61 14.93 7.52
C LYS A 109 -4.31 13.71 6.67
N GLN A 110 -4.16 13.91 5.37
CA GLN A 110 -3.90 12.82 4.44
C GLN A 110 -2.92 13.21 3.35
N ILE A 111 -2.27 12.21 2.78
CA ILE A 111 -1.39 12.38 1.63
C ILE A 111 -1.36 11.06 0.85
N LEU A 112 -1.13 11.14 -0.45
CA LEU A 112 -1.08 9.96 -1.31
C LEU A 112 0.33 9.73 -1.83
N LEU A 113 0.74 8.45 -1.79
CA LEU A 113 1.94 7.96 -2.46
C LEU A 113 1.52 7.08 -3.62
N GLN A 114 2.45 6.83 -4.53
CA GLN A 114 2.27 5.82 -5.58
C GLN A 114 3.36 4.77 -5.47
N ASP A 115 2.96 3.50 -5.59
CA ASP A 115 3.95 2.45 -5.71
C ASP A 115 4.56 2.45 -7.13
N PRO A 116 5.58 1.61 -7.40
CA PRO A 116 6.23 1.62 -8.73
C PRO A 116 5.31 1.30 -9.90
N SER A 117 4.15 0.71 -9.65
CA SER A 117 3.17 0.39 -10.70
C SER A 117 2.05 1.40 -10.80
N GLY A 118 2.09 2.47 -9.99
CA GLY A 118 1.06 3.51 -10.00
C GLY A 118 -0.12 3.23 -9.08
N ASN A 119 -0.06 2.20 -8.26
CA ASN A 119 -1.10 1.98 -7.25
C ASN A 119 -0.96 3.02 -6.15
N VAL A 120 -2.10 3.49 -5.66
CA VAL A 120 -2.14 4.56 -4.67
C VAL A 120 -2.13 3.99 -3.26
N VAL A 121 -1.39 4.65 -2.35
CA VAL A 121 -1.41 4.38 -0.92
C VAL A 121 -1.68 5.70 -0.22
N GLU A 122 -2.58 5.67 0.75
CA GLU A 122 -2.89 6.86 1.55
C GLU A 122 -2.30 6.74 2.94
N LEU A 123 -1.59 7.78 3.39
CA LEU A 123 -1.24 7.93 4.79
C LEU A 123 -2.24 8.89 5.42
N PHE A 124 -2.73 8.54 6.60
CA PHE A 124 -3.78 9.31 7.25
C PHE A 124 -3.49 9.46 8.74
N GLN A 125 -3.55 10.70 9.23
CA GLN A 125 -3.50 10.99 10.65
C GLN A 125 -4.88 11.47 11.08
N PRO A 126 -5.60 10.71 11.92
CA PRO A 126 -6.92 11.14 12.37
C PRO A 126 -6.84 12.46 13.16
N ALA A 127 -7.89 13.26 13.06
CA ALA A 127 -8.02 14.44 13.91
C ALA A 127 -8.12 14.00 15.37
N ALA A 128 -7.72 14.89 16.27
CA ALA A 128 -7.83 14.59 17.70
C ALA A 128 -9.29 14.26 18.04
N ALA A 129 -9.47 13.25 18.90
CA ALA A 129 -10.81 12.88 19.32
C ALA A 129 -11.48 14.07 20.03
N PRO A 130 -12.79 14.28 19.80
CA PRO A 130 -13.50 15.34 20.51
C PRO A 130 -13.43 15.11 22.02
N VAL A 131 -13.32 16.20 22.75
CA VAL A 131 -13.42 16.13 24.20
C VAL A 131 -14.88 15.85 24.57
N ARG A 132 -15.07 14.91 25.46
CA ARG A 132 -16.42 14.50 25.88
C ARG A 132 -16.67 14.84 27.32
#